data_538f624a79658e684eaea9e3826fda2f
#
_entry.id   538f624a79658e684eaea9e3826fda2f
#
_cell.length_a   1.000
_cell.length_b   1.000
_cell.length_c   1.000
_cell.angle_alpha   90.00
_cell.angle_beta   90.00
_cell.angle_gamma   90.00
#
_symmetry.space_group_name_H-M   'P 1'
#
loop_
_entity.id
_entity.type
_entity.pdbx_description
1 polymer ?
#
loop_
_entity_poly.entity_id
_entity_poly.type
_entity_poly.pdbx_seq_one_letter_code
_entity_poly.pdbx_strand_id
1 'polypeptide(L)'
;MKVADKKGAKRAVLIVIVVLLVIGAFVGGFFAGKSGQRVETQFVERYAEVVYAEILSVDDGYFHVRGLDVNDINGRGEYTFSAKENTRLVWHVTDIPLSDFDVGDRIAFYYNGLVLDSNPAQVQNVVKIKLLDDVK
;
A
#
# COMPACT_ATOMS: atom_id res chain seq x y z
N MET A 1 58.05 4.19 -32.81
CA MET A 1 56.87 5.00 -32.43
C MET A 1 55.58 4.23 -32.83
N LYS A 2 54.83 3.75 -31.89
CA LYS A 2 53.59 3.03 -32.22
C LYS A 2 52.47 4.06 -32.50
N VAL A 3 52.00 4.06 -33.74
CA VAL A 3 50.82 4.86 -34.09
C VAL A 3 49.62 4.21 -33.37
N ALA A 4 49.01 4.93 -32.44
CA ALA A 4 47.83 4.45 -31.77
C ALA A 4 46.72 4.17 -32.83
N ASP A 5 46.20 2.97 -32.85
CA ASP A 5 45.16 2.59 -33.80
C ASP A 5 43.89 3.42 -33.52
N LYS A 6 43.69 4.45 -34.34
CA LYS A 6 42.52 5.32 -34.26
C LYS A 6 41.18 4.56 -34.39
N LYS A 7 41.18 3.35 -34.95
CA LYS A 7 40.00 2.49 -35.05
C LYS A 7 39.67 1.82 -33.72
N GLY A 8 40.68 1.43 -32.94
CA GLY A 8 40.46 0.86 -31.61
C GLY A 8 39.93 1.88 -30.62
N ALA A 9 40.45 3.10 -30.63
CA ALA A 9 39.98 4.19 -29.77
C ALA A 9 38.49 4.55 -30.04
N LYS A 10 38.07 4.60 -31.31
CA LYS A 10 36.67 4.89 -31.67
C LYS A 10 35.71 3.77 -31.22
N ARG A 11 36.15 2.51 -31.31
CA ARG A 11 35.37 1.37 -30.83
C ARG A 11 35.22 1.38 -29.29
N ALA A 12 36.30 1.68 -28.58
CA ALA A 12 36.29 1.80 -27.12
C ALA A 12 35.35 2.93 -26.65
N VAL A 13 35.41 4.09 -27.30
CA VAL A 13 34.50 5.22 -26.99
C VAL A 13 33.04 4.86 -27.27
N LEU A 14 32.75 4.17 -28.38
CA LEU A 14 31.39 3.73 -28.71
C LEU A 14 30.85 2.77 -27.66
N ILE A 15 31.65 1.82 -27.20
CA ILE A 15 31.27 0.86 -26.14
C ILE A 15 30.93 1.58 -24.83
N VAL A 16 31.76 2.56 -24.45
CA VAL A 16 31.54 3.36 -23.23
C VAL A 16 30.21 4.15 -23.32
N ILE A 17 29.92 4.76 -24.47
CA ILE A 17 28.69 5.50 -24.71
C ILE A 17 27.46 4.56 -24.60
N VAL A 18 27.54 3.38 -25.21
CA VAL A 18 26.45 2.40 -25.15
C VAL A 18 26.20 1.91 -23.70
N VAL A 19 27.27 1.64 -22.95
CA VAL A 19 27.16 1.24 -21.53
C VAL A 19 26.55 2.36 -20.70
N LEU A 20 26.93 3.62 -20.90
CA LEU A 20 26.34 4.76 -20.18
C LEU A 20 24.87 4.96 -20.54
N LEU A 21 24.46 4.75 -21.78
CA LEU A 21 23.05 4.81 -22.19
C LEU A 21 22.21 3.72 -21.56
N VAL A 22 22.73 2.49 -21.44
CA VAL A 22 22.05 1.36 -20.79
C VAL A 22 21.88 1.63 -19.30
N ILE A 23 22.91 2.13 -18.63
CA ILE A 23 22.85 2.48 -17.19
C ILE A 23 21.87 3.64 -16.99
N GLY A 24 21.88 4.65 -17.82
CA GLY A 24 20.95 5.78 -17.76
C GLY A 24 19.48 5.35 -17.95
N ALA A 25 19.21 4.44 -18.87
CA ALA A 25 17.87 3.88 -19.08
C ALA A 25 17.39 3.02 -17.88
N PHE A 26 18.30 2.27 -17.25
CA PHE A 26 17.98 1.46 -16.09
C PHE A 26 17.66 2.31 -14.85
N VAL A 27 18.46 3.36 -14.60
CA VAL A 27 18.22 4.31 -13.49
C VAL A 27 16.97 5.15 -13.74
N GLY A 28 16.73 5.61 -14.96
CA GLY A 28 15.53 6.36 -15.35
C GLY A 28 14.27 5.51 -15.22
N GLY A 29 14.32 4.23 -15.60
CA GLY A 29 13.20 3.29 -15.47
C GLY A 29 12.86 2.97 -14.01
N PHE A 30 13.87 2.89 -13.14
CA PHE A 30 13.65 2.63 -11.71
C PHE A 30 12.96 3.80 -10.99
N PHE A 31 13.30 5.04 -11.35
CA PHE A 31 12.63 6.22 -10.78
C PHE A 31 11.21 6.44 -11.34
N ALA A 32 10.99 6.14 -12.62
CA ALA A 32 9.67 6.25 -13.23
C ALA A 32 8.68 5.18 -12.70
N GLY A 33 9.17 3.98 -12.36
CA GLY A 33 8.35 2.91 -11.80
C GLY A 33 7.77 3.20 -10.42
N LYS A 34 8.43 4.04 -9.61
CA LYS A 34 7.94 4.43 -8.27
C LYS A 34 6.85 5.50 -8.29
N SER A 35 6.79 6.35 -9.32
CA SER A 35 5.77 7.40 -9.41
C SER A 35 4.41 6.88 -9.87
N GLY A 36 4.35 5.78 -10.64
CA GLY A 36 3.10 5.16 -11.06
C GLY A 36 2.28 4.55 -9.92
N GLN A 37 2.94 3.96 -8.93
CA GLN A 37 2.27 3.34 -7.78
C GLN A 37 1.57 4.35 -6.87
N ARG A 38 2.08 5.58 -6.73
CA ARG A 38 1.45 6.62 -5.91
C ARG A 38 0.12 7.11 -6.50
N VAL A 39 0.03 7.23 -7.80
CA VAL A 39 -1.18 7.71 -8.49
C VAL A 39 -2.30 6.66 -8.40
N GLU A 40 -1.95 5.40 -8.58
CA GLU A 40 -2.91 4.30 -8.51
C GLU A 40 -3.46 4.11 -7.10
N THR A 41 -2.61 4.19 -6.08
CA THR A 41 -3.03 4.10 -4.67
C THR A 41 -3.95 5.25 -4.27
N GLN A 42 -3.66 6.48 -4.70
CA GLN A 42 -4.53 7.64 -4.43
C GLN A 42 -5.87 7.54 -5.14
N PHE A 43 -5.90 6.97 -6.35
CA PHE A 43 -7.13 6.78 -7.10
C PHE A 43 -8.03 5.74 -6.42
N VAL A 44 -7.46 4.63 -5.98
CA VAL A 44 -8.19 3.57 -5.28
C VAL A 44 -8.76 4.06 -3.94
N GLU A 45 -7.99 4.82 -3.17
CA GLU A 45 -8.45 5.40 -1.90
C GLU A 45 -9.62 6.39 -2.09
N ARG A 46 -9.67 7.14 -3.18
CA ARG A 46 -10.71 8.13 -3.45
C ARG A 46 -12.11 7.55 -3.62
N TYR A 47 -12.21 6.31 -4.08
CA TYR A 47 -13.48 5.63 -4.34
C TYR A 47 -13.75 4.48 -3.36
N ALA A 48 -12.96 4.37 -2.31
CA ALA A 48 -13.18 3.38 -1.26
C ALA A 48 -14.28 3.86 -0.30
N GLU A 49 -15.11 2.91 0.12
CA GLU A 49 -16.01 3.12 1.24
C GLU A 49 -15.24 3.03 2.56
N VAL A 50 -15.72 3.72 3.59
CA VAL A 50 -15.08 3.76 4.90
C VAL A 50 -16.05 3.33 5.98
N VAL A 51 -15.56 2.52 6.92
CA VAL A 51 -16.29 2.15 8.14
C VAL A 51 -15.38 2.42 9.34
N TYR A 52 -15.93 3.08 10.35
CA TYR A 52 -15.28 3.30 11.64
C TYR A 52 -15.62 2.14 12.56
N ALA A 53 -14.62 1.53 13.17
CA ALA A 53 -14.81 0.32 13.96
C ALA A 53 -13.85 0.23 15.14
N GLU A 54 -14.19 -0.63 16.10
CA GLU A 54 -13.34 -1.06 17.20
C GLU A 54 -12.83 -2.47 16.95
N ILE A 55 -11.53 -2.72 17.19
CA ILE A 55 -10.91 -4.03 17.03
C ILE A 55 -11.35 -4.94 18.16
N LEU A 56 -12.03 -6.04 17.83
CA LEU A 56 -12.39 -7.11 18.76
C LEU A 56 -11.32 -8.19 18.85
N SER A 57 -10.68 -8.49 17.73
CA SER A 57 -9.50 -9.34 17.66
C SER A 57 -8.67 -9.01 16.43
N VAL A 58 -7.37 -9.21 16.52
CA VAL A 58 -6.42 -9.12 15.41
C VAL A 58 -5.39 -10.23 15.56
N ASP A 59 -5.22 -11.04 14.52
CA ASP A 59 -4.28 -12.14 14.50
C ASP A 59 -3.72 -12.29 13.08
N ASP A 60 -2.40 -12.16 12.93
CA ASP A 60 -1.66 -12.28 11.66
C ASP A 60 -2.32 -11.54 10.47
N GLY A 61 -2.79 -10.32 10.73
CA GLY A 61 -3.46 -9.48 9.71
C GLY A 61 -4.93 -9.80 9.48
N TYR A 62 -5.50 -10.78 10.16
CA TYR A 62 -6.94 -11.03 10.17
C TYR A 62 -7.61 -10.22 11.28
N PHE A 63 -8.52 -9.36 10.90
CA PHE A 63 -9.24 -8.46 11.80
C PHE A 63 -10.68 -8.93 11.99
N HIS A 64 -11.13 -8.92 13.24
CA HIS A 64 -12.54 -8.97 13.61
C HIS A 64 -12.86 -7.66 14.35
N VAL A 65 -13.82 -6.91 13.82
CA VAL A 65 -14.12 -5.56 14.31
C VAL A 65 -15.61 -5.35 14.46
N ARG A 66 -15.99 -4.37 15.27
CA ARG A 66 -17.38 -3.91 15.43
C ARG A 66 -17.50 -2.47 14.98
N GLY A 67 -18.45 -2.19 14.08
CA GLY A 67 -18.75 -0.84 13.62
C GLY A 67 -19.23 0.06 14.77
N LEU A 68 -18.73 1.31 14.75
CA LEU A 68 -19.09 2.33 15.75
C LEU A 68 -20.42 3.01 15.41
N ASP A 69 -21.07 3.60 16.41
CA ASP A 69 -22.33 4.31 16.26
C ASP A 69 -22.27 5.56 15.38
N VAL A 70 -21.07 6.05 15.07
CA VAL A 70 -20.85 7.15 14.11
C VAL A 70 -21.21 6.75 12.68
N ASN A 71 -21.17 5.44 12.37
CA ASN A 71 -21.60 4.94 11.06
C ASN A 71 -23.12 4.98 10.92
N ASP A 72 -23.59 4.92 9.68
CA ASP A 72 -24.97 4.57 9.39
C ASP A 72 -25.35 3.22 10.00
N ILE A 73 -26.64 2.98 10.17
CA ILE A 73 -27.14 1.75 10.81
C ILE A 73 -26.57 0.47 10.21
N ASN A 74 -26.35 0.46 8.89
CA ASN A 74 -25.77 -0.69 8.19
C ASN A 74 -24.27 -0.89 8.47
N GLY A 75 -23.59 0.14 8.96
CA GLY A 75 -22.16 0.09 9.31
C GLY A 75 -21.87 -0.26 10.77
N ARG A 76 -22.88 -0.57 11.59
CA ARG A 76 -22.74 -0.82 13.03
C ARG A 76 -22.59 -2.29 13.41
N GLY A 77 -22.64 -3.20 12.43
CA GLY A 77 -22.46 -4.63 12.64
C GLY A 77 -21.02 -5.05 12.89
N GLU A 78 -20.81 -6.34 12.96
CA GLU A 78 -19.49 -6.94 13.07
C GLU A 78 -18.96 -7.31 11.68
N TYR A 79 -17.67 -7.08 11.48
CA TYR A 79 -16.97 -7.31 10.22
C TYR A 79 -15.71 -8.11 10.44
N THR A 80 -15.36 -8.91 9.43
CA THR A 80 -14.06 -9.58 9.35
C THR A 80 -13.41 -9.27 8.02
N PHE A 81 -12.09 -9.09 8.03
CA PHE A 81 -11.29 -8.88 6.84
C PHE A 81 -9.83 -9.20 7.09
N SER A 82 -9.08 -9.39 6.01
CA SER A 82 -7.64 -9.59 6.06
C SER A 82 -6.90 -8.39 5.49
N ALA A 83 -5.90 -7.90 6.23
CA ALA A 83 -4.89 -7.01 5.69
C ALA A 83 -3.94 -7.82 4.79
N LYS A 84 -3.77 -7.38 3.54
CA LYS A 84 -2.88 -7.98 2.54
C LYS A 84 -1.65 -7.11 2.36
N GLU A 85 -0.68 -7.57 1.57
CA GLU A 85 0.55 -6.82 1.26
C GLU A 85 0.27 -5.43 0.68
N ASN A 86 -0.82 -5.27 -0.08
CA ASN A 86 -1.26 -4.00 -0.66
C ASN A 86 -2.17 -3.17 0.25
N THR A 87 -2.51 -3.65 1.44
CA THR A 87 -3.28 -2.88 2.42
C THR A 87 -2.36 -1.91 3.14
N ARG A 88 -2.64 -0.62 3.06
CA ARG A 88 -1.88 0.38 3.81
C ARG A 88 -2.32 0.42 5.27
N LEU A 89 -1.36 0.32 6.17
CA LEU A 89 -1.55 0.47 7.62
C LEU A 89 -0.98 1.82 8.02
N VAL A 90 -1.81 2.74 8.51
CA VAL A 90 -1.40 4.12 8.76
C VAL A 90 -1.90 4.65 10.11
N TRP A 91 -1.10 5.55 10.68
CA TRP A 91 -1.47 6.43 11.78
C TRP A 91 -1.21 7.87 11.35
N HIS A 92 -2.25 8.72 11.40
CA HIS A 92 -2.25 10.03 10.74
C HIS A 92 -1.88 9.90 9.26
N VAL A 93 -0.67 10.31 8.89
CA VAL A 93 -0.13 10.23 7.51
C VAL A 93 1.08 9.30 7.39
N THR A 94 1.44 8.61 8.49
CA THR A 94 2.64 7.75 8.59
C THR A 94 2.24 6.30 8.48
N ASP A 95 2.98 5.51 7.70
CA ASP A 95 2.83 4.06 7.65
C ASP A 95 3.33 3.43 8.95
N ILE A 96 2.56 2.51 9.52
CA ILE A 96 2.86 1.81 10.77
C ILE A 96 2.80 0.30 10.57
N PRO A 97 3.53 -0.49 11.39
CA PRO A 97 3.46 -1.95 11.32
C PRO A 97 2.15 -2.49 11.88
N LEU A 98 1.81 -3.72 11.49
CA LEU A 98 0.63 -4.43 12.00
C LEU A 98 0.64 -4.58 13.53
N SER A 99 1.82 -4.70 14.13
CA SER A 99 2.01 -4.83 15.59
C SER A 99 1.53 -3.63 16.41
N ASP A 100 1.26 -2.49 15.77
CA ASP A 100 0.76 -1.29 16.43
C ASP A 100 -0.77 -1.29 16.60
N PHE A 101 -1.47 -2.30 16.07
CA PHE A 101 -2.90 -2.48 16.21
C PHE A 101 -3.22 -3.49 17.31
N ASP A 102 -3.99 -3.08 18.30
CA ASP A 102 -4.39 -3.91 19.43
C ASP A 102 -5.91 -4.04 19.56
N VAL A 103 -6.35 -5.03 20.32
CA VAL A 103 -7.75 -5.17 20.72
C VAL A 103 -8.20 -3.94 21.50
N GLY A 104 -9.36 -3.39 21.15
CA GLY A 104 -9.92 -2.19 21.73
C GLY A 104 -9.54 -0.90 21.01
N ASP A 105 -8.57 -0.92 20.09
CA ASP A 105 -8.25 0.24 19.28
C ASP A 105 -9.37 0.58 18.30
N ARG A 106 -9.58 1.87 18.10
CA ARG A 106 -10.51 2.38 17.09
C ARG A 106 -9.77 2.59 15.78
N ILE A 107 -10.39 2.15 14.71
CA ILE A 107 -9.85 2.22 13.36
C ILE A 107 -10.87 2.78 12.38
N ALA A 108 -10.38 3.26 11.25
CA ALA A 108 -11.16 3.45 10.04
C ALA A 108 -10.59 2.50 8.97
N PHE A 109 -11.39 1.58 8.47
CA PHE A 109 -10.97 0.75 7.36
C PHE A 109 -11.66 1.17 6.07
N TYR A 110 -10.89 1.16 4.99
CA TYR A 110 -11.30 1.59 3.65
C TYR A 110 -11.29 0.38 2.73
N TYR A 111 -12.37 0.14 2.03
CA TYR A 111 -12.51 -1.00 1.12
C TYR A 111 -13.20 -0.59 -0.18
N ASN A 112 -12.91 -1.30 -1.24
CA ASN A 112 -13.54 -1.14 -2.56
C ASN A 112 -14.00 -2.48 -3.15
N GLY A 113 -14.07 -3.52 -2.33
CA GLY A 113 -14.57 -4.84 -2.70
C GLY A 113 -16.00 -5.07 -2.24
N LEU A 114 -16.42 -6.32 -2.31
CA LEU A 114 -17.74 -6.76 -1.86
C LEU A 114 -17.78 -6.95 -0.35
N VAL A 115 -18.94 -6.70 0.23
CA VAL A 115 -19.27 -7.12 1.59
C VAL A 115 -20.20 -8.34 1.47
N LEU A 116 -19.73 -9.50 1.93
CA LEU A 116 -20.52 -10.73 1.91
C LEU A 116 -21.51 -10.71 3.08
N ASP A 117 -22.76 -11.04 2.78
CA ASP A 117 -23.82 -11.11 3.76
C ASP A 117 -23.67 -12.38 4.61
N SER A 118 -22.89 -12.26 5.65
CA SER A 118 -22.61 -13.28 6.67
C SER A 118 -22.59 -12.65 8.05
N ASN A 119 -22.50 -13.43 9.11
CA ASN A 119 -22.44 -12.93 10.48
C ASN A 119 -21.24 -13.56 11.22
N PRO A 120 -20.11 -12.83 11.42
CA PRO A 120 -19.86 -11.43 10.97
C PRO A 120 -19.77 -11.28 9.45
N ALA A 121 -20.07 -10.09 8.94
CA ALA A 121 -19.94 -9.78 7.51
C ALA A 121 -18.47 -9.81 7.08
N GLN A 122 -18.19 -10.41 5.92
CA GLN A 122 -16.82 -10.47 5.38
C GLN A 122 -16.60 -9.36 4.37
N VAL A 123 -15.59 -8.53 4.61
CA VAL A 123 -15.23 -7.43 3.72
C VAL A 123 -14.06 -7.84 2.83
N GLN A 124 -14.25 -7.70 1.54
CA GLN A 124 -13.21 -7.99 0.55
C GLN A 124 -12.47 -6.70 0.15
N ASN A 125 -11.20 -6.88 -0.16
CA ASN A 125 -10.33 -5.83 -0.70
C ASN A 125 -10.27 -4.57 0.17
N VAL A 126 -9.84 -4.73 1.41
CA VAL A 126 -9.49 -3.62 2.29
C VAL A 126 -8.17 -3.01 1.81
N VAL A 127 -8.21 -1.73 1.43
CA VAL A 127 -7.09 -1.02 0.82
C VAL A 127 -6.28 -0.20 1.83
N LYS A 128 -6.91 0.21 2.92
CA LYS A 128 -6.26 0.98 3.99
C LYS A 128 -6.93 0.73 5.33
N ILE A 129 -6.13 0.64 6.39
CA ILE A 129 -6.57 0.64 7.78
C ILE A 129 -5.86 1.77 8.49
N LYS A 130 -6.62 2.71 9.01
CA LYS A 130 -6.12 3.86 9.75
C LYS A 130 -6.38 3.67 11.24
N LEU A 131 -5.31 3.70 12.05
CA LEU A 131 -5.42 3.76 13.49
C LEU A 131 -5.90 5.15 13.91
N LEU A 132 -6.95 5.22 14.72
CA LEU A 132 -7.54 6.47 15.21
C LEU A 132 -7.07 6.81 16.62
N ASP A 133 -6.67 5.81 17.39
CA ASP A 133 -6.07 5.98 18.71
C ASP A 133 -4.56 6.25 18.61
N ASP A 134 -3.96 6.70 19.69
CA ASP A 134 -2.51 6.97 19.73
C ASP A 134 -1.70 5.67 19.63
N VAL A 135 -0.59 5.75 18.90
CA VAL A 135 0.40 4.66 18.85
C VAL A 135 1.03 4.52 20.25
N LYS A 136 1.11 3.29 20.73
CA LYS A 136 1.66 2.95 22.07
C LYS A 136 3.18 2.87 22.09
#